data_f9127a2f33428547b0be4ded7a716fb1
#
_entry.id   f9127a2f33428547b0be4ded7a716fb1
#
_cell.length_a   1.000
_cell.length_b   1.000
_cell.length_c   1.000
_cell.angle_alpha   90.00
_cell.angle_beta   90.00
_cell.angle_gamma   90.00
#
_symmetry.space_group_name_H-M   'P 1'
#
loop_
_entity.id
_entity.type
_entity.pdbx_description
1 polymer ?
#
loop_
_entity_poly.entity_id
_entity_poly.type
_entity_poly.pdbx_seq_one_letter_code
_entity_poly.pdbx_strand_id
1 'polypeptide(L)'
;TSNDPRLLLNEAVEKGLNDRLEEFIPKADPSLANYEALLHWVNASFPVGLAAEEAQFETRDFEGNATFLQERILKAYDLKVGGANPQALQEVEKMILLNAIDRLWQEHLYALDALKEGISLRSYGQKDPLIEFKQEAFNIFSALITNINNEILANLFRSSQQLAAFEQFLAQMAQMQRQQAASQLQGGEGDGSKPRKSAPEEAPPHNPAIDGPRLI
;
A
#
# COMPACT_ATOMS: atom_id res chain seq x y z
N THR A 1 8.81 9.70 -14.60
CA THR A 1 7.93 8.90 -13.73
C THR A 1 8.45 9.02 -12.32
N SER A 2 7.78 9.81 -11.48
CA SER A 2 8.18 10.00 -10.09
C SER A 2 7.84 8.72 -9.32
N ASN A 3 8.84 8.14 -8.67
CA ASN A 3 8.69 6.98 -7.77
C ASN A 3 8.33 7.43 -6.34
N ASP A 4 7.79 8.63 -6.18
CA ASP A 4 7.41 9.19 -4.89
C ASP A 4 6.00 8.69 -4.49
N PRO A 5 5.88 7.87 -3.44
CA PRO A 5 4.59 7.35 -2.99
C PRO A 5 3.60 8.46 -2.64
N ARG A 6 4.08 9.60 -2.13
CA ARG A 6 3.24 10.75 -1.77
C ARG A 6 2.54 11.35 -2.98
N LEU A 7 3.22 11.49 -4.11
CA LEU A 7 2.61 12.01 -5.34
C LEU A 7 1.53 11.07 -5.86
N LEU A 8 1.80 9.76 -5.86
CA LEU A 8 0.82 8.75 -6.26
C LEU A 8 -0.39 8.72 -5.32
N LEU A 9 -0.15 8.87 -4.01
CA LEU A 9 -1.20 8.96 -3.01
C LEU A 9 -2.11 10.17 -3.26
N ASN A 10 -1.53 11.35 -3.49
CA ASN A 10 -2.28 12.58 -3.76
C ASN A 10 -3.12 12.46 -5.04
N GLU A 11 -2.57 11.86 -6.10
CA GLU A 11 -3.29 11.61 -7.35
C GLU A 11 -4.46 10.63 -7.14
N ALA A 12 -4.26 9.58 -6.36
CA ALA A 12 -5.32 8.62 -6.04
C ALA A 12 -6.42 9.25 -5.17
N VAL A 13 -6.04 10.11 -4.21
CA VAL A 13 -7.00 10.87 -3.38
C VAL A 13 -7.83 11.81 -4.24
N GLU A 14 -7.21 12.55 -5.17
CA GLU A 14 -7.91 13.44 -6.10
C GLU A 14 -8.93 12.68 -6.93
N LYS A 15 -8.52 11.57 -7.56
CA LYS A 15 -9.41 10.77 -8.40
C LYS A 15 -10.54 10.14 -7.60
N GLY A 16 -10.24 9.51 -6.45
CA GLY A 16 -11.24 8.90 -5.59
C GLY A 16 -12.22 9.93 -5.02
N LEU A 17 -11.75 11.15 -4.71
CA LEU A 17 -12.61 12.24 -4.27
C LEU A 17 -13.54 12.70 -5.39
N ASN A 18 -13.05 12.83 -6.62
CA ASN A 18 -13.87 13.22 -7.78
C ASN A 18 -14.97 12.18 -8.06
N ASP A 19 -14.62 10.88 -8.03
CA ASP A 19 -15.59 9.80 -8.22
C ASP A 19 -16.69 9.86 -7.14
N ARG A 20 -16.31 10.11 -5.88
CA ARG A 20 -17.26 10.24 -4.77
C ARG A 20 -18.10 11.52 -4.82
N LEU A 21 -17.52 12.64 -5.23
CA LEU A 21 -18.24 13.88 -5.40
C LEU A 21 -19.35 13.77 -6.44
N GLU A 22 -19.12 13.02 -7.52
CA GLU A 22 -20.13 12.85 -8.58
C GLU A 22 -21.36 12.10 -8.10
N GLU A 23 -21.26 11.28 -7.04
CA GLU A 23 -22.42 10.64 -6.40
C GLU A 23 -23.31 11.66 -5.68
N PHE A 24 -22.73 12.72 -5.10
CA PHE A 24 -23.44 13.75 -4.35
C PHE A 24 -23.77 14.98 -5.18
N ILE A 25 -22.95 15.31 -6.19
CA ILE A 25 -23.08 16.45 -7.09
C ILE A 25 -22.94 15.92 -8.53
N PRO A 26 -23.98 15.32 -9.12
CA PRO A 26 -23.93 14.79 -10.47
C PRO A 26 -23.60 15.87 -11.49
N LYS A 27 -22.51 15.71 -12.27
CA LYS A 27 -22.12 16.65 -13.33
C LYS A 27 -23.19 16.77 -14.43
N ALA A 28 -23.90 15.67 -14.68
CA ALA A 28 -24.95 15.63 -15.71
C ALA A 28 -26.19 16.44 -15.33
N ASP A 29 -26.53 16.50 -14.04
CA ASP A 29 -27.69 17.24 -13.53
C ASP A 29 -27.40 17.83 -12.14
N PRO A 30 -26.84 19.05 -12.06
CA PRO A 30 -26.53 19.70 -10.80
C PRO A 30 -27.76 19.97 -9.89
N SER A 31 -28.98 19.92 -10.43
CA SER A 31 -30.18 20.08 -9.63
C SER A 31 -30.47 18.95 -8.65
N LEU A 32 -29.82 17.79 -8.88
CA LEU A 32 -29.88 16.61 -8.02
C LEU A 32 -28.80 16.62 -6.91
N ALA A 33 -28.04 17.73 -6.78
CA ALA A 33 -26.99 17.82 -5.78
C ALA A 33 -27.54 17.72 -4.36
N ASN A 34 -26.87 16.88 -3.54
CA ASN A 34 -27.19 16.69 -2.13
C ASN A 34 -26.00 17.13 -1.26
N TYR A 35 -25.91 18.42 -1.01
CA TYR A 35 -24.81 19.03 -0.26
C TYR A 35 -24.81 18.63 1.23
N GLU A 36 -25.97 18.36 1.81
CA GLU A 36 -26.09 17.91 3.20
C GLU A 36 -25.50 16.50 3.36
N ALA A 37 -25.83 15.59 2.46
CA ALA A 37 -25.25 14.24 2.43
C ALA A 37 -23.75 14.28 2.16
N LEU A 38 -23.26 15.17 1.28
CA LEU A 38 -21.84 15.39 1.05
C LEU A 38 -21.14 15.83 2.33
N LEU A 39 -21.66 16.83 3.03
CA LEU A 39 -21.08 17.33 4.29
C LEU A 39 -21.02 16.24 5.35
N HIS A 40 -22.10 15.48 5.48
CA HIS A 40 -22.15 14.35 6.40
C HIS A 40 -21.10 13.29 6.06
N TRP A 41 -21.00 12.91 4.78
CA TRP A 41 -20.00 11.92 4.33
C TRP A 41 -18.57 12.40 4.58
N VAL A 42 -18.26 13.66 4.27
CA VAL A 42 -16.93 14.25 4.49
C VAL A 42 -16.53 14.17 5.95
N ASN A 43 -17.41 14.62 6.86
CA ASN A 43 -17.14 14.64 8.31
C ASN A 43 -17.10 13.22 8.92
N ALA A 44 -17.85 12.28 8.36
CA ALA A 44 -17.82 10.89 8.80
C ALA A 44 -16.56 10.14 8.32
N SER A 45 -16.04 10.49 7.14
CA SER A 45 -14.91 9.81 6.50
C SER A 45 -13.56 10.41 6.88
N PHE A 46 -13.52 11.73 7.13
CA PHE A 46 -12.27 12.47 7.35
C PHE A 46 -12.34 13.33 8.62
N PRO A 47 -11.23 13.46 9.36
CA PRO A 47 -11.18 14.29 10.57
C PRO A 47 -10.99 15.78 10.23
N VAL A 48 -11.83 16.32 9.35
CA VAL A 48 -11.73 17.71 8.88
C VAL A 48 -12.59 18.67 9.68
N GLY A 49 -13.65 18.16 10.35
CA GLY A 49 -14.55 18.96 11.21
C GLY A 49 -15.19 20.14 10.48
N LEU A 50 -15.64 19.93 9.23
CA LEU A 50 -16.15 20.98 8.37
C LEU A 50 -17.55 21.40 8.80
N ALA A 51 -17.74 22.70 9.16
CA ALA A 51 -19.04 23.27 9.46
C ALA A 51 -19.80 23.66 8.17
N ALA A 52 -21.14 23.65 8.23
CA ALA A 52 -21.95 23.97 7.05
C ALA A 52 -21.71 25.41 6.53
N GLU A 53 -21.51 26.35 7.45
CA GLU A 53 -21.21 27.74 7.14
C GLU A 53 -19.87 27.94 6.44
N GLU A 54 -18.93 27.02 6.65
CA GLU A 54 -17.60 27.00 6.03
C GLU A 54 -17.61 26.22 4.71
N ALA A 55 -18.41 25.18 4.62
CA ALA A 55 -18.50 24.30 3.46
C ALA A 55 -18.93 25.04 2.21
N GLN A 56 -20.04 25.80 2.26
CA GLN A 56 -20.60 26.61 1.16
C GLN A 56 -20.54 25.93 -0.23
N PHE A 57 -20.87 24.64 -0.28
CA PHE A 57 -20.75 23.84 -1.49
C PHE A 57 -21.59 24.37 -2.67
N GLU A 58 -22.74 25.01 -2.37
CA GLU A 58 -23.64 25.57 -3.36
C GLU A 58 -23.05 26.79 -4.10
N THR A 59 -22.04 27.43 -3.51
CA THR A 59 -21.40 28.62 -4.09
C THR A 59 -20.25 28.29 -5.06
N ARG A 60 -19.86 27.03 -5.12
CA ARG A 60 -18.76 26.55 -5.97
C ARG A 60 -19.31 25.61 -7.03
N ASP A 61 -18.65 25.57 -8.17
CA ASP A 61 -18.84 24.51 -9.15
C ASP A 61 -18.25 23.16 -8.66
N PHE A 62 -18.41 22.14 -9.45
CA PHE A 62 -17.90 20.79 -9.13
C PHE A 62 -16.39 20.81 -8.86
N GLU A 63 -15.61 21.40 -9.74
CA GLU A 63 -14.14 21.46 -9.66
C GLU A 63 -13.67 22.30 -8.46
N GLY A 64 -14.37 23.39 -8.16
CA GLY A 64 -14.10 24.20 -6.97
C GLY A 64 -14.38 23.45 -5.67
N ASN A 65 -15.43 22.63 -5.62
CA ASN A 65 -15.72 21.75 -4.48
C ASN A 65 -14.68 20.64 -4.34
N ALA A 66 -14.26 20.05 -5.47
CA ALA A 66 -13.22 19.02 -5.47
C ALA A 66 -11.89 19.56 -4.91
N THR A 67 -11.43 20.69 -5.43
CA THR A 67 -10.20 21.36 -4.98
C THR A 67 -10.28 21.73 -3.50
N PHE A 68 -11.37 22.35 -3.07
CA PHE A 68 -11.58 22.74 -1.68
C PHE A 68 -11.49 21.55 -0.72
N LEU A 69 -12.18 20.46 -1.05
CA LEU A 69 -12.15 19.24 -0.21
C LEU A 69 -10.81 18.53 -0.25
N GLN A 70 -10.17 18.46 -1.40
CA GLN A 70 -8.83 17.89 -1.53
C GLN A 70 -7.82 18.59 -0.65
N GLU A 71 -7.77 19.93 -0.70
CA GLU A 71 -6.88 20.73 0.14
C GLU A 71 -7.14 20.52 1.63
N ARG A 72 -8.41 20.46 2.04
CA ARG A 72 -8.79 20.21 3.44
C ARG A 72 -8.38 18.84 3.92
N ILE A 73 -8.63 17.81 3.11
CA ILE A 73 -8.30 16.41 3.43
C ILE A 73 -6.78 16.24 3.52
N LEU A 74 -6.02 16.73 2.54
CA LEU A 74 -4.58 16.62 2.53
C LEU A 74 -3.95 17.41 3.67
N LYS A 75 -4.45 18.62 3.97
CA LYS A 75 -3.98 19.39 5.13
C LYS A 75 -4.24 18.66 6.45
N ALA A 76 -5.40 18.06 6.63
CA ALA A 76 -5.71 17.25 7.82
C ALA A 76 -4.78 16.03 7.92
N TYR A 77 -4.48 15.41 6.80
CA TYR A 77 -3.52 14.30 6.74
C TYR A 77 -2.11 14.77 7.12
N ASP A 78 -1.62 15.87 6.54
CA ASP A 78 -0.31 16.43 6.84
C ASP A 78 -0.15 16.82 8.31
N LEU A 79 -1.19 17.40 8.92
CA LEU A 79 -1.19 17.69 10.36
C LEU A 79 -1.10 16.41 11.20
N LYS A 80 -1.75 15.34 10.76
CA LYS A 80 -1.76 14.07 11.50
C LYS A 80 -0.42 13.34 11.41
N VAL A 81 0.30 13.46 10.30
CA VAL A 81 1.59 12.79 10.07
C VAL A 81 2.80 13.73 10.25
N GLY A 82 2.57 15.00 10.57
CA GLY A 82 3.61 16.05 10.58
C GLY A 82 4.72 15.89 11.61
N GLY A 83 4.57 14.95 12.58
CA GLY A 83 5.62 14.59 13.53
C GLY A 83 6.36 13.28 13.21
N ALA A 84 5.98 12.61 12.12
CA ALA A 84 6.50 11.31 11.76
C ALA A 84 7.92 11.36 11.17
N ASN A 85 8.66 10.27 11.36
CA ASN A 85 9.91 10.07 10.65
C ASN A 85 9.64 10.00 9.14
N PRO A 86 10.32 10.79 8.28
CA PRO A 86 10.06 10.84 6.84
C PRO A 86 10.17 9.48 6.13
N GLN A 87 11.13 8.65 6.55
CA GLN A 87 11.33 7.32 5.97
C GLN A 87 10.19 6.36 6.37
N ALA A 88 9.78 6.40 7.64
CA ALA A 88 8.64 5.61 8.12
C ALA A 88 7.34 6.02 7.42
N LEU A 89 7.13 7.32 7.23
CA LEU A 89 5.98 7.86 6.51
C LEU A 89 5.96 7.36 5.06
N GLN A 90 7.08 7.45 4.36
CA GLN A 90 7.20 6.98 2.97
C GLN A 90 6.86 5.48 2.83
N GLU A 91 7.34 4.64 3.75
CA GLU A 91 7.02 3.21 3.74
C GLU A 91 5.54 2.94 4.05
N VAL A 92 4.94 3.69 4.96
CA VAL A 92 3.50 3.57 5.25
C VAL A 92 2.66 4.03 4.06
N GLU A 93 2.99 5.13 3.42
CA GLU A 93 2.29 5.60 2.21
C GLU A 93 2.39 4.60 1.05
N LYS A 94 3.58 4.04 0.85
CA LYS A 94 3.79 2.95 -0.11
C LYS A 94 2.95 1.71 0.23
N MET A 95 2.86 1.34 1.49
CA MET A 95 2.06 0.21 1.95
C MET A 95 0.55 0.43 1.73
N ILE A 96 0.04 1.66 1.91
CA ILE A 96 -1.35 2.01 1.59
C ILE A 96 -1.65 1.72 0.12
N LEU A 97 -0.78 2.21 -0.77
CA LEU A 97 -0.92 2.03 -2.23
C LEU A 97 -0.87 0.56 -2.61
N LEU A 98 0.15 -0.17 -2.13
CA LEU A 98 0.35 -1.57 -2.48
C LEU A 98 -0.78 -2.47 -1.96
N ASN A 99 -1.24 -2.28 -0.72
CA ASN A 99 -2.33 -3.09 -0.16
C ASN A 99 -3.64 -2.91 -0.94
N ALA A 100 -3.96 -1.68 -1.36
CA ALA A 100 -5.14 -1.42 -2.18
C ALA A 100 -5.02 -2.11 -3.55
N ILE A 101 -3.85 -1.98 -4.20
CA ILE A 101 -3.59 -2.58 -5.51
C ILE A 101 -3.64 -4.11 -5.42
N ASP A 102 -2.90 -4.72 -4.50
CA ASP A 102 -2.76 -6.18 -4.41
C ASP A 102 -4.10 -6.87 -4.19
N ARG A 103 -4.92 -6.35 -3.26
CA ARG A 103 -6.23 -6.92 -2.98
C ARG A 103 -7.17 -6.84 -4.18
N LEU A 104 -7.32 -5.64 -4.74
CA LEU A 104 -8.26 -5.39 -5.84
C LEU A 104 -7.78 -6.00 -7.16
N TRP A 105 -6.47 -6.13 -7.35
CA TRP A 105 -5.92 -6.84 -8.49
C TRP A 105 -6.27 -8.33 -8.49
N GLN A 106 -6.23 -8.99 -7.35
CA GLN A 106 -6.66 -10.38 -7.24
C GLN A 106 -8.15 -10.55 -7.60
N GLU A 107 -9.02 -9.67 -7.07
CA GLU A 107 -10.44 -9.65 -7.42
C GLU A 107 -10.65 -9.44 -8.93
N HIS A 108 -9.87 -8.54 -9.53
CA HIS A 108 -9.89 -8.29 -10.97
C HIS A 108 -9.50 -9.51 -11.82
N LEU A 109 -8.47 -10.26 -11.42
CA LEU A 109 -8.08 -11.49 -12.11
C LEU A 109 -9.20 -12.52 -12.08
N TYR A 110 -9.88 -12.72 -10.95
CA TYR A 110 -11.04 -13.59 -10.86
C TYR A 110 -12.20 -13.12 -11.75
N ALA A 111 -12.46 -11.82 -11.81
CA ALA A 111 -13.48 -11.25 -12.67
C ALA A 111 -13.18 -11.46 -14.16
N LEU A 112 -11.91 -11.34 -14.58
CA LEU A 112 -11.47 -11.62 -15.95
C LEU A 112 -11.60 -13.11 -16.32
N ASP A 113 -11.26 -14.01 -15.41
CA ASP A 113 -11.42 -15.45 -15.64
C ASP A 113 -12.90 -15.82 -15.80
N ALA A 114 -13.77 -15.30 -14.92
CA ALA A 114 -15.22 -15.49 -15.04
C ALA A 114 -15.79 -14.90 -16.35
N LEU A 115 -15.29 -13.72 -16.78
CA LEU A 115 -15.66 -13.13 -18.06
C LEU A 115 -15.28 -14.04 -19.22
N LYS A 116 -14.05 -14.56 -19.23
CA LYS A 116 -13.55 -15.46 -20.28
C LYS A 116 -14.41 -16.72 -20.42
N GLU A 117 -14.79 -17.32 -19.29
CA GLU A 117 -15.71 -18.47 -19.27
C GLU A 117 -17.11 -18.10 -19.79
N GLY A 118 -17.65 -16.95 -19.33
CA GLY A 118 -18.96 -16.45 -19.73
C GLY A 118 -19.08 -16.14 -21.21
N ILE A 119 -18.06 -15.53 -21.82
CA ILE A 119 -18.03 -15.21 -23.26
C ILE A 119 -17.96 -16.51 -24.10
N SER A 120 -17.21 -17.51 -23.65
CA SER A 120 -17.16 -18.82 -24.31
C SER A 120 -18.53 -19.48 -24.41
N LEU A 121 -19.38 -19.31 -23.39
CA LEU A 121 -20.75 -19.86 -23.39
C LEU A 121 -21.72 -19.03 -24.24
N ARG A 122 -21.50 -17.74 -24.41
CA ARG A 122 -22.36 -16.82 -25.20
C ARG A 122 -22.07 -16.85 -26.70
N SER A 123 -21.03 -17.55 -27.16
CA SER A 123 -20.62 -17.62 -28.59
C SER A 123 -21.69 -18.14 -29.54
N TYR A 124 -22.85 -18.61 -29.05
CA TYR A 124 -24.04 -18.96 -29.82
C TYR A 124 -24.89 -17.75 -30.27
N GLY A 125 -24.60 -16.52 -29.78
CA GLY A 125 -25.29 -15.31 -30.19
C GLY A 125 -24.54 -14.60 -31.34
N GLN A 126 -25.27 -13.88 -32.20
CA GLN A 126 -24.77 -13.22 -33.43
C GLN A 126 -23.71 -12.12 -33.23
N LYS A 127 -23.12 -11.96 -32.03
CA LYS A 127 -22.08 -10.98 -31.73
C LYS A 127 -20.71 -11.62 -31.78
N ASP A 128 -19.70 -10.85 -32.20
CA ASP A 128 -18.31 -11.29 -32.17
C ASP A 128 -17.83 -11.40 -30.69
N PRO A 129 -17.50 -12.62 -30.23
CA PRO A 129 -17.08 -12.86 -28.85
C PRO A 129 -15.85 -12.05 -28.43
N LEU A 130 -14.95 -11.75 -29.40
CA LEU A 130 -13.73 -10.98 -29.13
C LEU A 130 -14.04 -9.51 -28.84
N ILE A 131 -15.02 -8.94 -29.55
CA ILE A 131 -15.44 -7.55 -29.35
C ILE A 131 -16.13 -7.42 -27.99
N GLU A 132 -17.04 -8.34 -27.67
CA GLU A 132 -17.69 -8.36 -26.35
C GLU A 132 -16.68 -8.52 -25.22
N PHE A 133 -15.72 -9.44 -25.35
CA PHE A 133 -14.67 -9.62 -24.34
C PHE A 133 -13.87 -8.34 -24.12
N LYS A 134 -13.43 -7.68 -25.19
CA LYS A 134 -12.65 -6.42 -25.08
C LYS A 134 -13.42 -5.32 -24.36
N GLN A 135 -14.69 -5.16 -24.68
CA GLN A 135 -15.54 -4.14 -24.07
C GLN A 135 -15.78 -4.39 -22.60
N GLU A 136 -16.16 -5.63 -22.24
CA GLU A 136 -16.40 -6.03 -20.86
C GLU A 136 -15.09 -5.98 -20.03
N ALA A 137 -13.97 -6.46 -20.59
CA ALA A 137 -12.67 -6.40 -19.93
C ALA A 137 -12.21 -4.94 -19.67
N PHE A 138 -12.49 -4.02 -20.61
CA PHE A 138 -12.23 -2.59 -20.40
C PHE A 138 -13.09 -2.03 -19.26
N ASN A 139 -14.36 -2.37 -19.18
CA ASN A 139 -15.26 -1.93 -18.10
C ASN A 139 -14.79 -2.46 -16.74
N ILE A 140 -14.41 -3.74 -16.67
CA ILE A 140 -13.87 -4.37 -15.45
C ILE A 140 -12.55 -3.69 -15.02
N PHE A 141 -11.68 -3.37 -15.98
CA PHE A 141 -10.43 -2.67 -15.69
C PHE A 141 -10.68 -1.21 -15.23
N SER A 142 -11.60 -0.50 -15.86
CA SER A 142 -11.97 0.86 -15.44
C SER A 142 -12.52 0.86 -14.01
N ALA A 143 -13.39 -0.10 -13.69
CA ALA A 143 -13.91 -0.29 -12.32
C ALA A 143 -12.79 -0.61 -11.32
N LEU A 144 -11.78 -1.41 -11.70
CA LEU A 144 -10.60 -1.67 -10.86
C LEU A 144 -9.89 -0.38 -10.47
N ILE A 145 -9.60 0.51 -11.43
CA ILE A 145 -8.90 1.78 -11.17
C ILE A 145 -9.71 2.67 -10.23
N THR A 146 -11.00 2.82 -10.49
CA THR A 146 -11.92 3.56 -9.59
C THR A 146 -11.92 2.97 -8.18
N ASN A 147 -12.03 1.65 -8.05
CA ASN A 147 -12.03 0.98 -6.74
C ASN A 147 -10.70 1.15 -5.99
N ILE A 148 -9.56 1.10 -6.69
CA ILE A 148 -8.24 1.36 -6.09
C ILE A 148 -8.19 2.77 -5.51
N ASN A 149 -8.59 3.79 -6.26
CA ASN A 149 -8.58 5.18 -5.80
C ASN A 149 -9.51 5.39 -4.59
N ASN A 150 -10.72 4.81 -4.64
CA ASN A 150 -11.68 4.85 -3.53
C ASN A 150 -11.16 4.14 -2.27
N GLU A 151 -10.50 3.00 -2.42
CA GLU A 151 -9.88 2.26 -1.31
C GLU A 151 -8.74 3.05 -0.66
N ILE A 152 -7.88 3.67 -1.46
CA ILE A 152 -6.80 4.53 -0.98
C ILE A 152 -7.38 5.71 -0.20
N LEU A 153 -8.38 6.40 -0.75
CA LEU A 153 -9.07 7.52 -0.11
C LEU A 153 -9.68 7.10 1.25
N ALA A 154 -10.37 5.97 1.30
CA ALA A 154 -11.01 5.46 2.51
C ALA A 154 -10.01 5.04 3.59
N ASN A 155 -8.81 4.58 3.20
CA ASN A 155 -7.78 4.09 4.12
C ASN A 155 -6.75 5.15 4.51
N LEU A 156 -6.79 6.34 3.90
CA LEU A 156 -5.82 7.42 4.13
C LEU A 156 -5.58 7.71 5.62
N PHE A 157 -6.66 7.83 6.40
CA PHE A 157 -6.57 8.14 7.82
C PHE A 157 -6.47 6.92 8.75
N ARG A 158 -6.84 5.72 8.30
CA ARG A 158 -6.67 4.47 9.06
C ARG A 158 -5.20 4.14 9.25
N SER A 159 -4.41 4.36 8.23
CA SER A 159 -2.99 4.00 8.20
C SER A 159 -2.11 4.84 9.11
N SER A 160 -2.58 6.01 9.54
CA SER A 160 -1.85 6.83 10.51
C SER A 160 -1.74 6.17 11.90
N GLN A 161 -2.64 5.25 12.27
CA GLN A 161 -2.51 4.44 13.47
C GLN A 161 -1.40 3.38 13.31
N GLN A 162 -1.22 2.86 12.09
CA GLN A 162 -0.15 1.92 11.77
C GLN A 162 1.22 2.60 11.76
N LEU A 163 1.27 3.89 11.44
CA LEU A 163 2.51 4.68 11.44
C LEU A 163 3.18 4.68 12.82
N ALA A 164 2.43 4.96 13.89
CA ALA A 164 2.96 4.95 15.25
C ALA A 164 3.50 3.56 15.66
N ALA A 165 2.78 2.49 15.30
CA ALA A 165 3.22 1.13 15.55
C ALA A 165 4.49 0.77 14.75
N PHE A 166 4.58 1.23 13.51
CA PHE A 166 5.74 1.01 12.65
C PHE A 166 6.97 1.78 13.15
N GLU A 167 6.81 3.01 13.60
CA GLU A 167 7.90 3.79 14.23
C GLU A 167 8.43 3.12 15.49
N GLN A 168 7.55 2.59 16.34
CA GLN A 168 7.96 1.81 17.52
C GLN A 168 8.72 0.55 17.13
N PHE A 169 8.28 -0.15 16.10
CA PHE A 169 8.97 -1.33 15.58
C PHE A 169 10.38 -0.98 15.06
N LEU A 170 10.53 0.08 14.28
CA LEU A 170 11.83 0.55 13.80
C LEU A 170 12.76 0.94 14.96
N ALA A 171 12.24 1.63 15.98
CA ALA A 171 13.00 1.98 17.16
C ALA A 171 13.49 0.74 17.94
N GLN A 172 12.65 -0.28 18.09
CA GLN A 172 13.04 -1.55 18.72
C GLN A 172 14.10 -2.29 17.92
N MET A 173 13.96 -2.36 16.59
CA MET A 173 14.96 -2.98 15.71
C MET A 173 16.32 -2.28 15.82
N ALA A 174 16.33 -0.94 15.81
CA ALA A 174 17.55 -0.16 15.98
C ALA A 174 18.19 -0.40 17.35
N GLN A 175 17.40 -0.55 18.42
CA GLN A 175 17.91 -0.90 19.75
C GLN A 175 18.52 -2.30 19.79
N MET A 176 17.87 -3.30 19.20
CA MET A 176 18.43 -4.67 19.14
C MET A 176 19.76 -4.70 18.36
N GLN A 177 19.84 -4.00 17.23
CA GLN A 177 21.08 -3.92 16.47
C GLN A 177 22.22 -3.27 17.26
N ARG A 178 21.93 -2.19 18.02
CA ARG A 178 22.91 -1.54 18.89
C ARG A 178 23.40 -2.46 20.01
N GLN A 179 22.47 -3.23 20.62
CA GLN A 179 22.81 -4.20 21.66
C GLN A 179 23.68 -5.34 21.11
N GLN A 180 23.35 -5.87 19.92
CA GLN A 180 24.16 -6.90 19.27
C GLN A 180 25.57 -6.40 18.90
N ALA A 181 25.66 -5.17 18.37
CA ALA A 181 26.96 -4.55 18.08
C ALA A 181 27.79 -4.32 19.35
N ALA A 182 27.17 -3.87 20.44
CA ALA A 182 27.84 -3.67 21.72
C ALA A 182 28.33 -4.99 22.34
N SER A 183 27.55 -6.07 22.26
CA SER A 183 27.96 -7.39 22.76
C SER A 183 29.09 -8.02 21.94
N GLN A 184 29.16 -7.76 20.62
CA GLN A 184 30.26 -8.20 19.79
C GLN A 184 31.57 -7.46 20.10
N LEU A 185 31.51 -6.18 20.48
CA LEU A 185 32.67 -5.41 20.89
C LEU A 185 33.19 -5.82 22.28
N GLN A 186 32.34 -6.27 23.21
CA GLN A 186 32.73 -6.76 24.52
C GLN A 186 33.22 -8.22 24.52
N GLY A 187 32.89 -9.00 23.47
CA GLY A 187 33.39 -10.39 23.34
C GLY A 187 34.78 -10.50 22.74
N GLY A 188 35.42 -9.40 22.33
CA GLY A 188 36.74 -9.36 21.71
C GLY A 188 37.92 -9.11 22.65
N GLU A 189 37.71 -8.82 23.92
CA GLU A 189 38.77 -8.56 24.91
C GLU A 189 38.88 -9.69 25.94
N GLY A 190 39.31 -10.88 25.52
CA GLY A 190 39.47 -12.00 26.45
C GLY A 190 40.17 -13.21 25.88
N ASP A 191 41.28 -13.03 25.17
CA ASP A 191 42.29 -14.09 25.13
C ASP A 191 43.70 -13.53 24.89
N GLY A 192 44.27 -13.11 25.95
CA GLY A 192 45.67 -12.75 26.08
C GLY A 192 46.37 -13.69 27.03
N SER A 193 47.19 -14.58 26.46
CA SER A 193 48.31 -15.26 27.09
C SER A 193 48.09 -16.42 28.07
N LYS A 194 48.22 -17.65 27.56
CA LYS A 194 48.95 -18.69 28.31
C LYS A 194 50.05 -19.32 27.42
N PRO A 195 51.30 -19.47 27.93
CA PRO A 195 52.39 -20.04 27.14
C PRO A 195 52.22 -21.52 26.95
N ARG A 196 52.36 -21.99 25.73
CA ARG A 196 52.40 -23.39 25.36
C ARG A 196 53.67 -24.04 25.93
N LYS A 197 53.50 -24.98 26.85
CA LYS A 197 54.50 -26.00 27.16
C LYS A 197 54.54 -27.02 26.05
N SER A 198 55.73 -27.23 25.51
CA SER A 198 56.11 -28.28 24.58
C SER A 198 55.90 -29.67 25.18
N ALA A 199 55.20 -30.56 24.46
CA ALA A 199 55.15 -31.97 24.68
C ALA A 199 55.32 -32.71 23.35
N PRO A 200 55.85 -33.97 23.35
CA PRO A 200 56.69 -34.49 22.28
C PRO A 200 55.93 -35.09 21.10
N GLU A 201 56.64 -35.10 20.03
CA GLU A 201 56.40 -35.76 18.75
C GLU A 201 56.01 -37.21 18.88
N GLU A 202 54.84 -37.61 18.45
CA GLU A 202 54.43 -38.99 18.23
C GLU A 202 53.98 -39.17 16.78
N ALA A 203 54.55 -40.21 16.15
CA ALA A 203 54.46 -40.52 14.71
C ALA A 203 53.04 -40.92 14.27
N PRO A 204 52.73 -40.80 12.95
CA PRO A 204 51.40 -41.08 12.45
C PRO A 204 51.11 -42.58 12.32
N PRO A 205 49.92 -43.06 12.61
CA PRO A 205 49.53 -44.41 12.28
C PRO A 205 49.07 -44.52 10.83
N HIS A 206 49.61 -45.55 10.23
CA HIS A 206 49.41 -46.16 8.94
C HIS A 206 47.93 -46.31 8.57
N ASN A 207 47.63 -45.97 7.32
CA ASN A 207 46.34 -46.17 6.66
C ASN A 207 46.35 -47.50 5.90
N PRO A 208 45.41 -48.43 6.11
CA PRO A 208 45.21 -49.51 5.20
C PRO A 208 43.97 -49.36 4.31
N ALA A 209 44.27 -49.34 3.02
CA ALA A 209 43.57 -49.98 1.92
C ALA A 209 42.11 -49.65 1.62
N ILE A 210 41.94 -48.92 0.62
CA ILE A 210 41.29 -49.12 -0.69
C ILE A 210 41.03 -50.60 -1.00
N ASP A 211 39.75 -50.96 -1.10
CA ASP A 211 39.32 -51.90 -2.14
C ASP A 211 37.80 -51.76 -2.34
N GLY A 212 37.43 -51.40 -3.56
CA GLY A 212 36.06 -51.46 -4.02
C GLY A 212 35.65 -52.84 -4.54
N PRO A 213 34.41 -53.01 -4.92
CA PRO A 213 34.21 -53.67 -6.20
C PRO A 213 33.28 -52.87 -7.14
N ARG A 214 33.68 -52.99 -8.38
CA ARG A 214 32.93 -52.72 -9.62
C ARG A 214 31.81 -53.74 -9.83
N LEU A 215 30.83 -53.31 -10.62
CA LEU A 215 29.99 -54.08 -11.54
C LEU A 215 28.67 -54.60 -10.91
N ILE A 216 27.59 -54.56 -11.59
CA ILE A 216 27.21 -54.62 -13.04
C ILE A 216 26.09 -53.66 -13.30
#